data_1c0cfc0ebc1936cfbc86047a9e672214
#
_entry.id   1c0cfc0ebc1936cfbc86047a9e672214
#
_cell.length_a   1.000
_cell.length_b   1.000
_cell.length_c   1.000
_cell.angle_alpha   90.00
_cell.angle_beta   90.00
_cell.angle_gamma   90.00
#
_symmetry.space_group_name_H-M   'P 1'
#
loop_
_entity.id
_entity.type
_entity.pdbx_description
1 polymer ?
#
loop_
_entity_poly.entity_id
_entity_poly.type
_entity_poly.pdbx_seq_one_letter_code
_entity_poly.pdbx_strand_id
1 'polypeptide(L)'
;MNTTKMSEESTMTQPVKLLYTAKAHTTGGREGGAARTSDGRLDVKFSVPGTPGTGTNPEQLFAVGWSGCFLSAIKLVASKMKVRLPADPAIDAEVDLCNGDDGYSLRARLNVSLPGVDRQVAQSILDGAHQTCPYSKATRGNIDVAINLV
;
A
#
# COMPACT_ATOMS: atom_id res chain seq x y z
N MET A 1 -22.89 -5.09 -43.46
CA MET A 1 -22.61 -4.94 -42.03
C MET A 1 -21.13 -4.66 -41.91
N ASN A 2 -20.76 -3.39 -41.71
CA ASN A 2 -19.36 -2.97 -41.49
C ASN A 2 -19.00 -3.09 -40.02
N THR A 3 -18.20 -4.06 -39.68
CA THR A 3 -17.55 -4.14 -38.37
C THR A 3 -16.35 -3.22 -38.41
N THR A 4 -16.48 -2.03 -37.83
CA THR A 4 -15.36 -1.12 -37.60
C THR A 4 -14.49 -1.73 -36.49
N LYS A 5 -13.37 -2.29 -36.91
CA LYS A 5 -12.31 -2.73 -36.00
C LYS A 5 -11.66 -1.46 -35.43
N MET A 6 -12.00 -1.12 -34.20
CA MET A 6 -11.23 -0.12 -33.46
C MET A 6 -9.83 -0.68 -33.20
N SER A 7 -8.85 -0.13 -33.90
CA SER A 7 -7.45 -0.38 -33.63
C SER A 7 -7.13 0.25 -32.26
N GLU A 8 -6.92 -0.58 -31.24
CA GLU A 8 -6.29 -0.16 -30.01
C GLU A 8 -4.88 0.31 -30.37
N GLU A 9 -4.68 1.60 -30.31
CA GLU A 9 -3.36 2.21 -30.36
C GLU A 9 -2.62 1.75 -29.09
N SER A 10 -1.81 0.70 -29.24
CA SER A 10 -0.86 0.27 -28.22
C SER A 10 0.13 1.41 -28.02
N THR A 11 -0.07 2.21 -26.97
CA THR A 11 0.98 3.07 -26.45
C THR A 11 2.15 2.16 -26.08
N MET A 12 3.26 2.30 -26.81
CA MET A 12 4.50 1.57 -26.53
C MET A 12 5.03 2.01 -25.16
N THR A 13 4.50 1.37 -24.10
CA THR A 13 5.08 1.46 -22.76
C THR A 13 6.41 0.72 -22.77
N GLN A 14 7.42 1.30 -22.11
CA GLN A 14 8.71 0.65 -21.87
C GLN A 14 8.47 -0.78 -21.34
N PRO A 15 9.24 -1.79 -21.79
CA PRO A 15 9.04 -3.16 -21.32
C PRO A 15 9.20 -3.23 -19.79
N VAL A 16 8.19 -3.83 -19.14
CA VAL A 16 8.15 -4.02 -17.69
C VAL A 16 8.81 -5.34 -17.35
N LYS A 17 9.80 -5.33 -16.47
CA LYS A 17 10.44 -6.53 -15.95
C LYS A 17 9.67 -7.07 -14.74
N LEU A 18 9.21 -8.32 -14.81
CA LEU A 18 8.64 -9.00 -13.66
C LEU A 18 9.75 -9.36 -12.66
N LEU A 19 9.63 -8.89 -11.42
CA LEU A 19 10.57 -9.19 -10.34
C LEU A 19 10.08 -10.31 -9.44
N TYR A 20 8.78 -10.34 -9.13
CA TYR A 20 8.20 -11.28 -8.18
C TYR A 20 6.68 -11.33 -8.34
N THR A 21 6.10 -12.50 -8.10
CA THR A 21 4.64 -12.69 -8.03
C THR A 21 4.26 -13.31 -6.70
N ALA A 22 3.52 -12.56 -5.87
CA ALA A 22 2.88 -13.10 -4.68
C ALA A 22 1.61 -13.86 -5.10
N LYS A 23 1.36 -14.98 -4.44
CA LYS A 23 0.16 -15.81 -4.70
C LYS A 23 -0.56 -16.09 -3.40
N ALA A 24 -1.87 -15.93 -3.39
CA ALA A 24 -2.71 -16.24 -2.25
C ALA A 24 -3.96 -16.99 -2.69
N HIS A 25 -4.43 -17.87 -1.82
CA HIS A 25 -5.73 -18.52 -1.93
C HIS A 25 -6.64 -18.06 -0.81
N THR A 26 -7.81 -17.57 -1.16
CA THR A 26 -8.76 -16.97 -0.21
C THR A 26 -10.13 -17.58 -0.38
N THR A 27 -10.77 -17.91 0.73
CA THR A 27 -12.13 -18.43 0.78
C THR A 27 -12.97 -17.63 1.78
N GLY A 28 -14.29 -17.60 1.58
CA GLY A 28 -15.27 -17.07 2.53
C GLY A 28 -15.29 -15.55 2.73
N GLY A 29 -14.32 -14.82 2.22
CA GLY A 29 -14.30 -13.36 2.33
C GLY A 29 -14.13 -12.83 3.76
N ARG A 30 -14.44 -11.53 3.96
CA ARG A 30 -14.24 -10.84 5.25
C ARG A 30 -15.12 -11.38 6.38
N GLU A 31 -16.21 -12.07 6.06
CA GLU A 31 -17.18 -12.60 7.00
C GLU A 31 -16.81 -14.01 7.49
N GLY A 32 -15.66 -14.13 8.13
CA GLY A 32 -15.21 -15.40 8.71
C GLY A 32 -14.47 -16.33 7.75
N GLY A 33 -13.99 -15.80 6.64
CA GLY A 33 -13.15 -16.53 5.69
C GLY A 33 -11.71 -16.70 6.15
N ALA A 34 -10.86 -17.17 5.25
CA ALA A 34 -9.46 -17.40 5.49
C ALA A 34 -8.63 -17.17 4.23
N ALA A 35 -7.37 -16.81 4.40
CA ALA A 35 -6.43 -16.64 3.31
C ALA A 35 -5.06 -17.20 3.67
N ARG A 36 -4.37 -17.75 2.67
CA ARG A 36 -3.02 -18.26 2.83
C ARG A 36 -2.19 -17.99 1.58
N THR A 37 -0.96 -17.56 1.78
CA THR A 37 -0.01 -17.46 0.66
C THR A 37 0.54 -18.83 0.27
N SER A 38 0.97 -18.97 -0.98
CA SER A 38 1.44 -20.25 -1.52
C SER A 38 2.67 -20.82 -0.78
N ASP A 39 3.48 -19.95 -0.21
CA ASP A 39 4.65 -20.33 0.61
C ASP A 39 4.33 -20.50 2.10
N GLY A 40 3.08 -20.25 2.52
CA GLY A 40 2.63 -20.35 3.90
C GLY A 40 3.15 -19.27 4.85
N ARG A 41 3.85 -18.24 4.35
CA ARG A 41 4.36 -17.14 5.19
C ARG A 41 3.27 -16.27 5.78
N LEU A 42 2.12 -16.17 5.09
CA LEU A 42 0.90 -15.56 5.61
C LEU A 42 -0.20 -16.62 5.63
N ASP A 43 -0.79 -16.82 6.80
CA ASP A 43 -1.89 -17.74 7.03
C ASP A 43 -2.82 -17.09 8.06
N VAL A 44 -3.97 -16.58 7.60
CA VAL A 44 -4.84 -15.73 8.40
C VAL A 44 -6.30 -16.14 8.28
N LYS A 45 -7.06 -15.85 9.34
CA LYS A 45 -8.52 -15.87 9.34
C LYS A 45 -9.04 -14.45 9.32
N PHE A 46 -10.21 -14.28 8.74
CA PHE A 46 -10.92 -13.00 8.71
C PHE A 46 -12.03 -12.96 9.76
N SER A 47 -12.20 -11.80 10.36
CA SER A 47 -13.33 -11.46 11.20
C SER A 47 -13.80 -10.05 10.92
N VAL A 48 -15.11 -9.83 10.95
CA VAL A 48 -15.67 -8.47 10.82
C VAL A 48 -15.34 -7.68 12.08
N PRO A 49 -14.79 -6.46 11.96
CA PRO A 49 -14.52 -5.60 13.12
C PRO A 49 -15.79 -5.38 13.97
N GLY A 50 -15.63 -5.40 15.30
CA GLY A 50 -16.74 -5.25 16.24
C GLY A 50 -17.51 -6.54 16.53
N THR A 51 -17.16 -7.66 15.91
CA THR A 51 -17.70 -9.00 16.23
C THR A 51 -16.76 -9.73 17.20
N PRO A 52 -17.21 -10.84 17.85
CA PRO A 52 -16.38 -11.60 18.78
C PRO A 52 -15.18 -12.32 18.15
N GLY A 53 -15.11 -12.43 16.83
CA GLY A 53 -14.03 -13.10 16.14
C GLY A 53 -12.67 -12.39 16.32
N THR A 54 -11.57 -13.15 16.26
CA THR A 54 -10.21 -12.69 16.50
C THR A 54 -9.37 -12.61 15.23
N GLY A 55 -9.98 -12.77 14.06
CA GLY A 55 -9.31 -12.69 12.77
C GLY A 55 -8.91 -11.28 12.39
N THR A 56 -8.08 -11.19 11.37
CA THR A 56 -7.72 -9.91 10.73
C THR A 56 -8.82 -9.48 9.73
N ASN A 57 -8.57 -8.42 8.99
CA ASN A 57 -9.45 -7.92 7.94
C ASN A 57 -8.63 -7.34 6.77
N PRO A 58 -9.26 -7.13 5.60
CA PRO A 58 -8.54 -6.60 4.44
C PRO A 58 -7.88 -5.24 4.68
N GLU A 59 -8.49 -4.36 5.46
CA GLU A 59 -7.97 -3.02 5.73
C GLU A 59 -6.68 -3.08 6.59
N GLN A 60 -6.61 -4.00 7.56
CA GLN A 60 -5.38 -4.25 8.32
C GLN A 60 -4.26 -4.78 7.42
N LEU A 61 -4.56 -5.72 6.53
CA LEU A 61 -3.58 -6.24 5.58
C LEU A 61 -3.09 -5.17 4.60
N PHE A 62 -3.98 -4.31 4.15
CA PHE A 62 -3.65 -3.17 3.30
C PHE A 62 -2.72 -2.18 4.01
N ALA A 63 -3.02 -1.84 5.26
CA ALA A 63 -2.19 -0.96 6.10
C ALA A 63 -0.78 -1.53 6.30
N VAL A 64 -0.67 -2.81 6.64
CA VAL A 64 0.62 -3.51 6.83
C VAL A 64 1.40 -3.56 5.52
N GLY A 65 0.76 -3.95 4.43
CA GLY A 65 1.39 -4.05 3.11
C GLY A 65 1.93 -2.71 2.63
N TRP A 66 1.12 -1.66 2.73
CA TRP A 66 1.52 -0.33 2.30
C TRP A 66 2.63 0.26 3.17
N SER A 67 2.50 0.23 4.48
CA SER A 67 3.52 0.78 5.39
C SER A 67 4.86 0.05 5.24
N GLY A 68 4.86 -1.26 5.09
CA GLY A 68 6.08 -2.01 4.82
C GLY A 68 6.74 -1.62 3.50
N CYS A 69 5.95 -1.48 2.44
CA CYS A 69 6.42 -1.04 1.13
C CYS A 69 6.93 0.42 1.18
N PHE A 70 6.21 1.30 1.85
CA PHE A 70 6.58 2.72 1.96
C PHE A 70 7.87 2.92 2.76
N LEU A 71 8.09 2.17 3.86
CA LEU A 71 9.36 2.18 4.59
C LEU A 71 10.54 1.77 3.71
N SER A 72 10.36 0.77 2.85
CA SER A 72 11.39 0.38 1.89
C SER A 72 11.67 1.49 0.88
N ALA A 73 10.65 2.19 0.43
CA ALA A 73 10.81 3.36 -0.45
C ALA A 73 11.56 4.51 0.26
N ILE A 74 11.25 4.77 1.54
CA ILE A 74 11.98 5.74 2.37
C ILE A 74 13.48 5.40 2.42
N LYS A 75 13.81 4.14 2.69
CA LYS A 75 15.21 3.68 2.75
C LYS A 75 15.92 3.87 1.41
N LEU A 76 15.24 3.55 0.31
CA LEU A 76 15.80 3.71 -1.04
C LEU A 76 16.07 5.18 -1.36
N VAL A 77 15.12 6.07 -1.09
CA VAL A 77 15.26 7.51 -1.35
C VAL A 77 16.34 8.12 -0.47
N ALA A 78 16.35 7.81 0.82
CA ALA A 78 17.38 8.27 1.75
C ALA A 78 18.79 7.85 1.29
N SER A 79 18.93 6.61 0.85
CA SER A 79 20.21 6.12 0.29
C SER A 79 20.65 6.92 -0.92
N LYS A 80 19.74 7.21 -1.86
CA LYS A 80 20.04 8.03 -3.04
C LYS A 80 20.43 9.47 -2.68
N MET A 81 19.81 10.02 -1.63
CA MET A 81 20.13 11.36 -1.10
C MET A 81 21.36 11.36 -0.20
N LYS A 82 21.95 10.20 0.10
CA LYS A 82 23.07 10.02 1.04
C LYS A 82 22.73 10.52 2.46
N VAL A 83 21.48 10.33 2.86
CA VAL A 83 20.98 10.64 4.20
C VAL A 83 20.98 9.38 5.04
N ARG A 84 21.60 9.46 6.22
CA ARG A 84 21.58 8.39 7.21
C ARG A 84 20.25 8.42 7.97
N LEU A 85 19.49 7.33 7.88
CA LEU A 85 18.26 7.17 8.65
C LEU A 85 18.55 6.73 10.09
N PRO A 86 17.61 7.01 11.03
CA PRO A 86 17.67 6.45 12.37
C PRO A 86 17.61 4.91 12.33
N ALA A 87 17.97 4.26 13.45
CA ALA A 87 17.94 2.81 13.56
C ALA A 87 16.52 2.22 13.43
N ASP A 88 15.50 3.01 13.77
CA ASP A 88 14.10 2.62 13.90
C ASP A 88 13.13 3.59 13.22
N PRO A 89 13.25 3.82 11.89
CA PRO A 89 12.21 4.54 11.18
C PRO A 89 10.90 3.75 11.27
N ALA A 90 9.79 4.45 11.50
CA ALA A 90 8.51 3.80 11.74
C ALA A 90 7.37 4.49 11.01
N ILE A 91 6.31 3.74 10.74
CA ILE A 91 5.05 4.25 10.21
C ILE A 91 3.90 3.67 11.02
N ASP A 92 3.06 4.56 11.53
CA ASP A 92 1.73 4.20 12.01
C ASP A 92 0.75 4.43 10.85
N ALA A 93 0.24 3.34 10.30
CA ALA A 93 -0.65 3.38 9.15
C ALA A 93 -2.10 3.18 9.58
N GLU A 94 -2.98 3.98 9.01
CA GLU A 94 -4.43 3.89 9.23
C GLU A 94 -5.11 3.76 7.87
N VAL A 95 -6.00 2.78 7.74
CA VAL A 95 -6.83 2.58 6.55
C VAL A 95 -8.29 2.52 6.97
N ASP A 96 -9.09 3.43 6.45
CA ASP A 96 -10.52 3.48 6.71
C ASP A 96 -11.28 2.74 5.61
N LEU A 97 -12.27 1.95 5.99
CA LEU A 97 -13.34 1.51 5.10
C LEU A 97 -14.49 2.50 5.23
N CYS A 98 -14.85 3.15 4.14
CA CYS A 98 -15.90 4.15 4.08
C CYS A 98 -17.07 3.66 3.24
N ASN A 99 -18.26 4.16 3.52
CA ASN A 99 -19.45 3.97 2.71
C ASN A 99 -20.11 5.33 2.44
N GLY A 100 -20.35 5.63 1.19
CA GLY A 100 -20.95 6.87 0.71
C GLY A 100 -21.91 6.64 -0.45
N ASP A 101 -22.33 7.71 -1.11
CA ASP A 101 -23.30 7.64 -2.21
C ASP A 101 -22.82 6.75 -3.37
N ASP A 102 -21.50 6.73 -3.60
CA ASP A 102 -20.86 5.92 -4.64
C ASP A 102 -20.49 4.49 -4.18
N GLY A 103 -20.91 4.08 -2.98
CA GLY A 103 -20.61 2.78 -2.39
C GLY A 103 -19.37 2.80 -1.48
N TYR A 104 -18.68 1.68 -1.42
CA TYR A 104 -17.51 1.52 -0.54
C TYR A 104 -16.26 2.12 -1.14
N SER A 105 -15.46 2.76 -0.27
CA SER A 105 -14.17 3.33 -0.63
C SER A 105 -13.18 3.23 0.53
N LEU A 106 -11.92 3.53 0.25
CA LEU A 106 -10.86 3.55 1.25
C LEU A 106 -10.30 4.97 1.41
N ARG A 107 -9.85 5.29 2.63
CA ARG A 107 -8.97 6.42 2.92
C ARG A 107 -7.77 5.92 3.70
N ALA A 108 -6.64 6.58 3.60
CA ALA A 108 -5.44 6.17 4.31
C ALA A 108 -4.66 7.36 4.89
N ARG A 109 -3.97 7.11 5.98
CA ARG A 109 -2.99 8.00 6.61
C ARG A 109 -1.74 7.19 6.94
N LEU A 110 -0.60 7.68 6.48
CA LEU A 110 0.70 7.13 6.85
C LEU A 110 1.41 8.18 7.72
N ASN A 111 1.52 7.90 9.00
CA ASN A 111 2.19 8.78 9.98
C ASN A 111 3.62 8.28 10.16
N VAL A 112 4.57 9.01 9.59
CA VAL A 112 5.97 8.59 9.46
C VAL A 112 6.82 9.26 10.53
N SER A 113 7.59 8.47 11.26
CA SER A 113 8.55 8.92 12.26
C SER A 113 9.98 8.67 11.78
N LEU A 114 10.75 9.74 11.62
CA LEU A 114 12.16 9.73 11.26
C LEU A 114 12.95 10.54 12.31
N PRO A 115 13.07 10.06 13.58
CA PRO A 115 13.69 10.81 14.64
C PRO A 115 15.16 11.15 14.32
N GLY A 116 15.57 12.38 14.61
CA GLY A 116 16.93 12.84 14.37
C GLY A 116 17.25 13.29 12.95
N VAL A 117 16.31 13.16 12.02
CA VAL A 117 16.46 13.70 10.65
C VAL A 117 15.90 15.12 10.60
N ASP A 118 16.63 16.04 9.97
CA ASP A 118 16.14 17.40 9.74
C ASP A 118 14.77 17.38 9.08
N ARG A 119 13.85 18.24 9.50
CA ARG A 119 12.46 18.22 9.06
C ARG A 119 12.31 18.42 7.57
N GLN A 120 13.07 19.33 6.97
CA GLN A 120 13.00 19.58 5.52
C GLN A 120 13.56 18.39 4.72
N VAL A 121 14.65 17.80 5.20
CA VAL A 121 15.25 16.59 4.61
C VAL A 121 14.27 15.41 4.73
N ALA A 122 13.67 15.22 5.90
CA ALA A 122 12.67 14.17 6.11
C ALA A 122 11.48 14.34 5.17
N GLN A 123 10.96 15.55 5.01
CA GLN A 123 9.85 15.83 4.09
C GLN A 123 10.23 15.51 2.63
N SER A 124 11.43 15.86 2.21
CA SER A 124 11.93 15.52 0.86
C SER A 124 12.03 14.00 0.66
N ILE A 125 12.44 13.26 1.68
CA ILE A 125 12.46 11.79 1.66
C ILE A 125 11.04 11.24 1.52
N LEU A 126 10.08 11.75 2.28
CA LEU A 126 8.67 11.32 2.19
C LEU A 126 8.08 11.59 0.80
N ASP A 127 8.32 12.77 0.24
CA ASP A 127 7.84 13.13 -1.09
C ASP A 127 8.41 12.18 -2.15
N GLY A 128 9.70 11.88 -2.07
CA GLY A 128 10.37 10.92 -2.95
C GLY A 128 9.85 9.49 -2.76
N ALA A 129 9.61 9.09 -1.52
CA ALA A 129 9.05 7.77 -1.21
C ALA A 129 7.63 7.62 -1.76
N HIS A 130 6.80 8.66 -1.67
CA HIS A 130 5.46 8.65 -2.25
C HIS A 130 5.48 8.50 -3.77
N GLN A 131 6.47 9.05 -4.45
CA GLN A 131 6.66 8.86 -5.89
C GLN A 131 7.20 7.46 -6.25
N THR A 132 7.93 6.82 -5.34
CA THR A 132 8.64 5.56 -5.58
C THR A 132 7.82 4.33 -5.18
N CYS A 133 7.05 4.40 -4.10
CA CYS A 133 6.31 3.28 -3.53
C CYS A 133 5.24 2.75 -4.51
N PRO A 134 5.24 1.45 -4.86
CA PRO A 134 4.24 0.87 -5.75
C PRO A 134 2.80 1.00 -5.23
N TYR A 135 2.57 0.90 -3.91
CA TYR A 135 1.24 1.12 -3.32
C TYR A 135 0.79 2.57 -3.46
N SER A 136 1.71 3.53 -3.28
CA SER A 136 1.41 4.95 -3.53
C SER A 136 1.05 5.19 -4.99
N LYS A 137 1.74 4.56 -5.94
CA LYS A 137 1.39 4.64 -7.36
C LYS A 137 0.02 4.03 -7.66
N ALA A 138 -0.32 2.91 -7.01
CA ALA A 138 -1.60 2.23 -7.20
C ALA A 138 -2.79 3.02 -6.65
N THR A 139 -2.58 3.84 -5.62
CA THR A 139 -3.64 4.57 -4.90
C THR A 139 -3.75 6.03 -5.30
N ARG A 140 -2.68 6.64 -5.81
CA ARG A 140 -2.62 8.06 -6.14
C ARG A 140 -3.67 8.45 -7.17
N GLY A 141 -4.40 9.53 -6.86
CA GLY A 141 -5.48 10.02 -7.72
C GLY A 141 -6.77 9.21 -7.64
N ASN A 142 -6.81 8.15 -6.84
CA ASN A 142 -7.96 7.27 -6.68
C ASN A 142 -8.59 7.33 -5.28
N ILE A 143 -7.79 7.32 -4.23
CA ILE A 143 -8.27 7.42 -2.85
C ILE A 143 -7.66 8.62 -2.14
N ASP A 144 -8.29 9.03 -1.03
CA ASP A 144 -7.76 10.10 -0.19
C ASP A 144 -6.62 9.57 0.69
N VAL A 145 -5.44 10.16 0.55
CA VAL A 145 -4.20 9.75 1.23
C VAL A 145 -3.54 10.95 1.88
N ALA A 146 -3.28 10.85 3.17
CA ALA A 146 -2.44 11.80 3.89
C ALA A 146 -1.12 11.12 4.32
N ILE A 147 0.01 11.73 4.01
CA ILE A 147 1.32 11.28 4.47
C ILE A 147 1.88 12.37 5.36
N ASN A 148 2.02 12.06 6.64
CA ASN A 148 2.37 12.99 7.69
C ASN A 148 3.74 12.65 8.27
N LEU A 149 4.57 13.66 8.45
CA LEU A 149 5.78 13.56 9.28
C LEU A 149 5.39 13.90 10.71
N VAL A 150 5.60 12.97 11.62
CA VAL A 150 5.27 13.10 13.04
C VAL A 150 6.50 13.04 13.93
#